data_d4633315023ff68a73a365ee4f31fdc2
#
_entry.id   d4633315023ff68a73a365ee4f31fdc2
#
_cell.length_a   1.000
_cell.length_b   1.000
_cell.length_c   1.000
_cell.angle_alpha   90.00
_cell.angle_beta   90.00
_cell.angle_gamma   90.00
#
_symmetry.space_group_name_H-M   'P 1'
#
loop_
_entity.id
_entity.type
_entity.pdbx_description
1 polymer ?
#
loop_
_entity_poly.entity_id
_entity_poly.type
_entity_poly.pdbx_seq_one_letter_code
_entity_poly.pdbx_strand_id
1 'polypeptide(L)'
;MKKSWWKVPLYCIVASWICFQLEVRLLGRWAIITLPDGTITPDNTRWMIMSAFLFLAVVCIGGFLFFRKMTRREIFYSASVLVALNIVLGIFTYVTQRIFASFTILWSELTQWDSVVSQILLQLNLNEWASAVIIWVLPPYIFLLFGKKKVHTD
;
A
#
# COMPACT_ATOMS: atom_id res chain seq x y z
N MET A 1 -17.54 1.05 -22.15
CA MET A 1 -16.72 0.74 -20.96
C MET A 1 -17.10 1.69 -19.83
N LYS A 2 -17.65 1.19 -18.71
CA LYS A 2 -17.92 2.03 -17.53
C LYS A 2 -16.62 2.65 -17.02
N LYS A 3 -16.60 3.96 -16.79
CA LYS A 3 -15.47 4.71 -16.21
C LYS A 3 -15.15 4.21 -14.77
N SER A 4 -14.45 3.08 -14.63
CA SER A 4 -14.07 2.51 -13.31
C SER A 4 -12.56 2.47 -13.09
N TRP A 5 -11.78 3.03 -14.01
CA TRP A 5 -10.31 3.01 -14.00
C TRP A 5 -9.67 3.73 -12.79
N TRP A 6 -10.39 4.65 -12.18
CA TRP A 6 -9.92 5.46 -11.04
C TRP A 6 -10.23 4.85 -9.66
N LYS A 7 -11.08 3.79 -9.60
CA LYS A 7 -11.60 3.27 -8.32
C LYS A 7 -10.53 2.66 -7.44
N VAL A 8 -9.65 1.82 -7.97
CA VAL A 8 -8.55 1.24 -7.20
C VAL A 8 -7.54 2.31 -6.77
N PRO A 9 -7.06 3.19 -7.66
CA PRO A 9 -6.17 4.29 -7.26
C PRO A 9 -6.77 5.15 -6.15
N LEU A 10 -7.99 5.64 -6.33
CA LEU A 10 -8.63 6.49 -5.33
C LEU A 10 -8.79 5.76 -3.98
N TYR A 11 -9.24 4.50 -4.02
CA TYR A 11 -9.37 3.71 -2.81
C TYR A 11 -8.03 3.56 -2.08
N CYS A 12 -6.97 3.17 -2.78
CA CYS A 12 -5.66 2.99 -2.18
C CYS A 12 -5.08 4.29 -1.60
N ILE A 13 -5.25 5.43 -2.28
CA ILE A 13 -4.82 6.73 -1.77
C ILE A 13 -5.56 7.10 -0.49
N VAL A 14 -6.89 6.97 -0.47
CA VAL A 14 -7.69 7.26 0.73
C VAL A 14 -7.34 6.29 1.85
N ALA A 15 -7.18 5.01 1.56
CA ALA A 15 -6.79 3.99 2.53
C ALA A 15 -5.41 4.29 3.11
N SER A 16 -4.43 4.68 2.29
CA SER A 16 -3.09 5.07 2.75
C SER A 16 -3.15 6.24 3.72
N TRP A 17 -3.90 7.28 3.38
CA TRP A 17 -4.06 8.42 4.26
C TRP A 17 -4.68 8.04 5.61
N ILE A 18 -5.71 7.17 5.59
CA ILE A 18 -6.34 6.67 6.82
C ILE A 18 -5.35 5.82 7.62
N CYS A 19 -4.62 4.91 6.99
CA CYS A 19 -3.59 4.09 7.65
C CYS A 19 -2.52 4.96 8.30
N PHE A 20 -2.01 5.95 7.58
CA PHE A 20 -1.03 6.92 8.11
C PHE A 20 -1.56 7.63 9.36
N GLN A 21 -2.80 8.14 9.32
CA GLN A 21 -3.39 8.81 10.49
C GLN A 21 -3.56 7.85 11.67
N LEU A 22 -3.96 6.60 11.43
CA LEU A 22 -4.09 5.57 12.46
C LEU A 22 -2.73 5.20 13.06
N GLU A 23 -1.71 5.01 12.23
CA GLU A 23 -0.35 4.70 12.69
C GLU A 23 0.22 5.82 13.56
N VAL A 24 0.14 7.06 13.09
CA VAL A 24 0.74 8.20 13.81
C VAL A 24 -0.02 8.53 15.10
N ARG A 25 -1.35 8.54 15.07
CA ARG A 25 -2.16 9.08 16.19
C ARG A 25 -2.55 8.03 17.22
N LEU A 26 -2.83 6.80 16.80
CA LEU A 26 -3.39 5.77 17.68
C LEU A 26 -2.41 4.64 17.97
N LEU A 27 -1.87 4.04 16.91
CA LEU A 27 -1.16 2.78 17.00
C LEU A 27 0.35 2.95 17.22
N GLY A 28 0.93 4.08 16.81
CA GLY A 28 2.37 4.33 16.95
C GLY A 28 2.82 4.29 18.40
N ARG A 29 1.98 4.73 19.35
CA ARG A 29 2.28 4.66 20.78
C ARG A 29 2.43 3.23 21.28
N TRP A 30 1.70 2.28 20.72
CA TRP A 30 1.78 0.86 21.10
C TRP A 30 3.06 0.19 20.58
N ALA A 31 3.55 0.65 19.43
CA ALA A 31 4.76 0.12 18.81
C ALA A 31 6.06 0.73 19.36
N ILE A 32 5.97 1.73 20.24
CA ILE A 32 7.14 2.37 20.85
C ILE A 32 7.42 1.70 22.20
N ILE A 33 8.70 1.36 22.43
CA ILE A 33 9.21 0.84 23.69
C ILE A 33 10.32 1.74 24.22
N THR A 34 10.43 1.79 25.55
CA THR A 34 11.55 2.45 26.23
C THR A 34 12.53 1.38 26.68
N LEU A 35 13.77 1.48 26.22
CA LEU A 35 14.86 0.60 26.63
C LEU A 35 15.33 0.93 28.06
N PRO A 36 16.08 0.01 28.72
CA PRO A 36 16.59 0.23 30.07
C PRO A 36 17.50 1.45 30.24
N ASP A 37 18.13 1.90 29.15
CA ASP A 37 18.97 3.10 29.10
C ASP A 37 18.17 4.42 28.93
N GLY A 38 16.82 4.33 28.91
CA GLY A 38 15.92 5.46 28.69
C GLY A 38 15.72 5.86 27.24
N THR A 39 16.36 5.18 26.27
CA THR A 39 16.14 5.46 24.85
C THR A 39 14.78 4.95 24.37
N ILE A 40 14.13 5.73 23.51
CA ILE A 40 12.83 5.40 22.94
C ILE A 40 13.08 4.85 21.53
N THR A 41 12.61 3.63 21.28
CA THR A 41 12.79 2.96 19.97
C THR A 41 11.48 2.26 19.54
N PRO A 42 11.22 2.16 18.23
CA PRO A 42 10.11 1.34 17.75
C PRO A 42 10.44 -0.16 17.91
N ASP A 43 9.46 -0.92 18.39
CA ASP A 43 9.50 -2.38 18.38
C ASP A 43 9.09 -2.87 16.98
N ASN A 44 10.04 -3.38 16.22
CA ASN A 44 9.83 -3.84 14.86
C ASN A 44 8.75 -4.93 14.76
N THR A 45 8.64 -5.80 15.75
CA THR A 45 7.64 -6.88 15.76
C THR A 45 6.23 -6.31 15.91
N ARG A 46 6.05 -5.40 16.87
CA ARG A 46 4.76 -4.73 17.06
C ARG A 46 4.38 -3.88 15.85
N TRP A 47 5.35 -3.17 15.29
CA TRP A 47 5.15 -2.37 14.09
C TRP A 47 4.70 -3.24 12.91
N MET A 48 5.33 -4.38 12.68
CA MET A 48 4.96 -5.32 11.63
C MET A 48 3.57 -5.90 11.84
N ILE A 49 3.22 -6.30 13.06
CA ILE A 49 1.87 -6.81 13.39
C ILE A 49 0.82 -5.75 13.11
N MET A 50 1.05 -4.50 13.52
CA MET A 50 0.16 -3.38 13.28
C MET A 50 -0.07 -3.15 11.79
N SER A 51 1.01 -3.05 11.01
CA SER A 51 0.94 -2.86 9.57
C SER A 51 0.23 -4.01 8.87
N ALA A 52 0.42 -5.26 9.34
CA ALA A 52 -0.29 -6.42 8.81
C ALA A 52 -1.80 -6.35 9.04
N PHE A 53 -2.22 -5.95 10.24
CA PHE A 53 -3.65 -5.73 10.54
C PHE A 53 -4.26 -4.64 9.68
N LEU A 54 -3.58 -3.51 9.52
CA LEU A 54 -4.04 -2.41 8.67
C LEU A 54 -4.16 -2.84 7.21
N PHE A 55 -3.14 -3.51 6.69
CA PHE A 55 -3.16 -4.06 5.33
C PHE A 55 -4.34 -5.01 5.12
N LEU A 56 -4.55 -5.96 6.04
CA LEU A 56 -5.64 -6.92 5.97
C LEU A 56 -7.00 -6.23 6.02
N ALA A 57 -7.16 -5.23 6.89
CA ALA A 57 -8.38 -4.42 6.98
C ALA A 57 -8.65 -3.69 5.66
N VAL A 58 -7.64 -3.03 5.06
CA VAL A 58 -7.75 -2.36 3.78
C VAL A 58 -8.14 -3.33 2.68
N VAL A 59 -7.49 -4.49 2.59
CA VAL A 59 -7.78 -5.51 1.57
C VAL A 59 -9.21 -6.04 1.73
N CYS A 60 -9.63 -6.36 2.95
CA CYS A 60 -10.98 -6.87 3.21
C CYS A 60 -12.06 -5.81 2.92
N ILE A 61 -11.90 -4.59 3.44
CA ILE A 61 -12.85 -3.50 3.22
C ILE A 61 -12.95 -3.19 1.72
N GLY A 62 -11.81 -3.01 1.05
CA GLY A 62 -11.78 -2.76 -0.40
C GLY A 62 -12.40 -3.89 -1.20
N GLY A 63 -11.99 -5.12 -0.91
CA GLY A 63 -12.45 -6.30 -1.63
C GLY A 63 -13.95 -6.53 -1.49
N PHE A 64 -14.46 -6.56 -0.26
CA PHE A 64 -15.85 -6.91 -0.01
C PHE A 64 -16.83 -5.75 -0.24
N LEU A 65 -16.48 -4.50 0.10
CA LEU A 65 -17.40 -3.38 -0.02
C LEU A 65 -17.32 -2.70 -1.39
N PHE A 66 -16.12 -2.50 -1.94
CA PHE A 66 -15.94 -1.69 -3.14
C PHE A 66 -15.75 -2.53 -4.41
N PHE A 67 -14.94 -3.60 -4.37
CA PHE A 67 -14.52 -4.30 -5.59
C PHE A 67 -15.32 -5.56 -5.92
N ARG A 68 -16.08 -6.12 -4.98
CA ARG A 68 -16.93 -7.31 -5.21
C ARG A 68 -17.91 -7.16 -6.38
N LYS A 69 -18.35 -5.94 -6.68
CA LYS A 69 -19.29 -5.65 -7.78
C LYS A 69 -18.58 -5.44 -9.13
N MET A 70 -17.26 -5.31 -9.14
CA MET A 70 -16.47 -5.12 -10.35
C MET A 70 -16.08 -6.47 -10.97
N THR A 71 -15.88 -6.48 -12.29
CA THR A 71 -15.29 -7.63 -12.97
C THR A 71 -13.78 -7.65 -12.74
N ARG A 72 -13.16 -8.86 -12.77
CA ARG A 72 -11.69 -8.98 -12.65
C ARG A 72 -10.96 -8.11 -13.68
N ARG A 73 -11.49 -7.99 -14.89
CA ARG A 73 -10.91 -7.16 -15.94
C ARG A 73 -10.94 -5.67 -15.59
N GLU A 74 -12.03 -5.19 -15.01
CA GLU A 74 -12.13 -3.78 -14.56
C GLU A 74 -11.16 -3.49 -13.41
N ILE A 75 -11.03 -4.42 -12.45
CA ILE A 75 -10.06 -4.30 -11.35
C ILE A 75 -8.64 -4.31 -11.91
N PHE A 76 -8.32 -5.22 -12.83
CA PHE A 76 -7.00 -5.29 -13.47
C PHE A 76 -6.61 -3.97 -14.12
N TYR A 77 -7.46 -3.40 -14.96
CA TYR A 77 -7.17 -2.12 -15.60
C TYR A 77 -7.03 -0.99 -14.58
N SER A 78 -7.89 -0.95 -13.56
CA SER A 78 -7.83 0.06 -12.52
C SER A 78 -6.57 -0.06 -11.65
N ALA A 79 -6.15 -1.28 -11.30
CA ALA A 79 -4.90 -1.55 -10.60
C ALA A 79 -3.67 -1.17 -11.46
N SER A 80 -3.70 -1.48 -12.76
CA SER A 80 -2.62 -1.11 -13.68
C SER A 80 -2.42 0.40 -13.78
N VAL A 81 -3.48 1.20 -13.66
CA VAL A 81 -3.35 2.67 -13.57
C VAL A 81 -2.60 3.07 -12.31
N LEU A 82 -2.90 2.46 -11.16
CA LEU A 82 -2.16 2.73 -9.93
C LEU A 82 -0.69 2.31 -10.03
N VAL A 83 -0.43 1.13 -10.60
CA VAL A 83 0.95 0.64 -10.84
C VAL A 83 1.73 1.61 -11.75
N ALA A 84 1.13 2.05 -12.86
CA ALA A 84 1.76 3.03 -13.74
C ALA A 84 2.09 4.33 -13.00
N LEU A 85 1.16 4.82 -12.17
CA LEU A 85 1.35 6.01 -11.35
C LEU A 85 2.48 5.79 -10.32
N ASN A 86 2.53 4.63 -9.65
CA ASN A 86 3.60 4.28 -8.71
C ASN A 86 4.97 4.27 -9.40
N ILE A 87 5.07 3.68 -10.59
CA ILE A 87 6.32 3.62 -11.36
C ILE A 87 6.77 5.03 -11.76
N VAL A 88 5.88 5.84 -12.32
CA VAL A 88 6.20 7.21 -12.75
C VAL A 88 6.68 8.04 -11.56
N LEU A 89 5.97 7.99 -10.44
CA LEU A 89 6.33 8.74 -9.24
C LEU A 89 7.57 8.19 -8.55
N GLY A 90 7.78 6.87 -8.57
CA GLY A 90 8.99 6.24 -8.07
C GLY A 90 10.24 6.67 -8.87
N ILE A 91 10.14 6.70 -10.20
CA ILE A 91 11.21 7.21 -11.06
C ILE A 91 11.45 8.71 -10.79
N PHE A 92 10.39 9.48 -10.70
CA PHE A 92 10.47 10.92 -10.40
C PHE A 92 11.15 11.15 -9.04
N THR A 93 10.76 10.42 -8.01
CA THR A 93 11.38 10.47 -6.67
C THR A 93 12.86 10.13 -6.74
N TYR A 94 13.23 9.08 -7.46
CA TYR A 94 14.63 8.67 -7.62
C TYR A 94 15.48 9.75 -8.29
N VAL A 95 14.96 10.38 -9.35
CA VAL A 95 15.68 11.44 -10.08
C VAL A 95 15.77 12.72 -9.26
N THR A 96 14.75 13.04 -8.46
CA THR A 96 14.62 14.33 -7.75
C THR A 96 14.97 14.27 -6.26
N GLN A 97 15.44 13.11 -5.76
CA GLN A 97 15.73 12.87 -4.33
C GLN A 97 16.54 13.99 -3.64
N ARG A 98 17.40 14.67 -4.37
CA ARG A 98 18.23 15.77 -3.85
C ARG A 98 17.51 17.14 -3.84
N ILE A 99 16.38 17.27 -4.55
CA ILE A 99 15.75 18.57 -4.80
C ILE A 99 14.44 18.73 -4.00
N PHE A 100 13.68 17.64 -3.79
CA PHE A 100 12.35 17.69 -3.19
C PHE A 100 12.13 16.62 -2.11
N ALA A 101 12.83 16.72 -0.98
CA ALA A 101 12.61 15.85 0.18
C ALA A 101 11.12 15.80 0.62
N SER A 102 10.43 16.95 0.56
CA SER A 102 9.00 17.04 0.90
C SER A 102 8.10 16.21 0.01
N PHE A 103 8.44 16.04 -1.28
CA PHE A 103 7.67 15.22 -2.20
C PHE A 103 7.82 13.72 -1.91
N THR A 104 9.01 13.30 -1.52
CA THR A 104 9.30 11.91 -1.12
C THR A 104 8.48 11.52 0.11
N ILE A 105 8.37 12.44 1.09
CA ILE A 105 7.56 12.23 2.30
C ILE A 105 6.08 12.09 1.92
N LEU A 106 5.53 13.03 1.13
CA LEU A 106 4.14 12.94 0.68
C LEU A 106 3.86 11.65 -0.08
N TRP A 107 4.81 11.20 -0.90
CA TRP A 107 4.66 9.95 -1.64
C TRP A 107 4.64 8.73 -0.71
N SER A 108 5.53 8.68 0.28
CA SER A 108 5.53 7.58 1.26
C SER A 108 4.21 7.52 2.05
N GLU A 109 3.61 8.66 2.36
CA GLU A 109 2.29 8.72 3.01
C GLU A 109 1.17 8.18 2.12
N LEU A 110 1.24 8.41 0.80
CA LEU A 110 0.23 7.94 -0.16
C LEU A 110 0.33 6.44 -0.47
N THR A 111 1.43 5.78 -0.12
CA THR A 111 1.65 4.34 -0.32
C THR A 111 1.66 3.54 0.99
N GLN A 112 1.24 4.14 2.10
CA GLN A 112 1.32 3.55 3.43
C GLN A 112 0.45 2.29 3.62
N TRP A 113 -0.62 2.12 2.83
CA TRP A 113 -1.58 1.02 2.99
C TRP A 113 -0.95 -0.37 2.83
N ASP A 114 0.17 -0.49 2.11
CA ASP A 114 0.90 -1.73 1.85
C ASP A 114 2.28 -1.78 2.53
N SER A 115 2.49 -0.95 3.54
CA SER A 115 3.76 -0.84 4.29
C SER A 115 4.27 -2.18 4.85
N VAL A 116 3.37 -3.12 5.19
CA VAL A 116 3.75 -4.47 5.64
C VAL A 116 4.54 -5.23 4.56
N VAL A 117 4.23 -5.02 3.28
CA VAL A 117 4.94 -5.69 2.18
C VAL A 117 6.40 -5.24 2.17
N SER A 118 6.65 -3.94 2.32
CA SER A 118 8.02 -3.40 2.40
C SER A 118 8.78 -3.95 3.60
N GLN A 119 8.14 -4.08 4.76
CA GLN A 119 8.77 -4.64 5.96
C GLN A 119 9.14 -6.10 5.80
N ILE A 120 8.28 -6.92 5.19
CA ILE A 120 8.57 -8.33 4.90
C ILE A 120 9.75 -8.45 3.93
N LEU A 121 9.79 -7.63 2.88
CA LEU A 121 10.87 -7.66 1.88
C LEU A 121 12.22 -7.23 2.46
N LEU A 122 12.22 -6.25 3.39
CA LEU A 122 13.42 -5.85 4.13
C LEU A 122 13.96 -6.99 4.98
N GLN A 123 13.09 -7.76 5.64
CA GLN A 123 13.51 -8.94 6.43
C GLN A 123 14.09 -10.06 5.55
N LEU A 124 13.64 -10.18 4.29
CA LEU A 124 14.14 -11.16 3.34
C LEU A 124 15.48 -10.76 2.70
N ASN A 125 16.05 -9.61 3.06
CA ASN A 125 17.30 -9.08 2.51
C ASN A 125 17.34 -9.07 0.97
N LEU A 126 16.21 -8.82 0.34
CA LEU A 126 16.15 -8.70 -1.11
C LEU A 126 16.85 -7.42 -1.57
N ASN A 127 17.36 -7.44 -2.81
CA ASN A 127 17.94 -6.27 -3.43
C ASN A 127 16.91 -5.12 -3.43
N GLU A 128 17.35 -3.89 -3.12
CA GLU A 128 16.50 -2.69 -3.03
C GLU A 128 15.62 -2.49 -4.27
N TRP A 129 16.18 -2.69 -5.47
CA TRP A 129 15.43 -2.57 -6.72
C TRP A 129 14.36 -3.63 -6.87
N ALA A 130 14.66 -4.89 -6.53
CA ALA A 130 13.67 -5.96 -6.57
C ALA A 130 12.55 -5.70 -5.58
N SER A 131 12.87 -5.23 -4.38
CA SER A 131 11.90 -4.86 -3.35
C SER A 131 11.01 -3.71 -3.81
N ALA A 132 11.58 -2.66 -4.39
CA ALA A 132 10.84 -1.51 -4.92
C ALA A 132 9.85 -1.93 -6.01
N VAL A 133 10.28 -2.74 -6.98
CA VAL A 133 9.41 -3.24 -8.06
C VAL A 133 8.26 -4.09 -7.49
N ILE A 134 8.54 -4.97 -6.54
CA ILE A 134 7.52 -5.82 -5.91
C ILE A 134 6.47 -4.96 -5.21
N ILE A 135 6.90 -3.98 -4.39
CA ILE A 135 6.01 -3.06 -3.65
C ILE A 135 5.14 -2.25 -4.62
N TRP A 136 5.71 -1.76 -5.71
CA TRP A 136 4.96 -0.90 -6.64
C TRP A 136 3.97 -1.67 -7.52
N VAL A 137 4.22 -2.95 -7.77
CA VAL A 137 3.47 -3.73 -8.76
C VAL A 137 2.48 -4.69 -8.12
N LEU A 138 2.89 -5.50 -7.12
CA LEU A 138 2.06 -6.61 -6.65
C LEU A 138 0.86 -6.20 -5.80
N PRO A 139 0.96 -5.31 -4.80
CA PRO A 139 -0.12 -5.06 -3.86
C PRO A 139 -1.44 -4.65 -4.53
N PRO A 140 -1.49 -3.76 -5.54
CA PRO A 140 -2.75 -3.36 -6.17
C PRO A 140 -3.52 -4.51 -6.82
N TYR A 141 -2.83 -5.57 -7.25
CA TYR A 141 -3.48 -6.70 -7.91
C TYR A 141 -4.13 -7.68 -6.93
N ILE A 142 -3.91 -7.55 -5.61
CA ILE A 142 -4.57 -8.42 -4.62
C ILE A 142 -6.10 -8.30 -4.69
N PHE A 143 -6.62 -7.16 -5.11
CA PHE A 143 -8.06 -6.94 -5.28
C PHE A 143 -8.70 -7.76 -6.40
N LEU A 144 -7.90 -8.37 -7.31
CA LEU A 144 -8.41 -9.30 -8.32
C LEU A 144 -9.07 -10.54 -7.70
N LEU A 145 -8.69 -10.91 -6.48
CA LEU A 145 -9.27 -12.04 -5.75
C LEU A 145 -10.77 -11.85 -5.51
N PHE A 146 -11.22 -10.61 -5.36
CA PHE A 146 -12.61 -10.27 -5.04
C PHE A 146 -13.49 -9.99 -6.26
N GLY A 147 -12.88 -9.84 -7.44
CA GLY A 147 -13.60 -9.53 -8.68
C GLY A 147 -14.45 -10.68 -9.20
N LYS A 148 -15.63 -10.35 -9.74
CA LYS A 148 -16.51 -11.33 -10.38
C LYS A 148 -15.88 -11.89 -11.66
N LYS A 149 -15.93 -13.21 -11.85
CA LYS A 149 -15.70 -13.81 -13.16
C LYS A 149 -16.80 -13.38 -14.13
N LYS A 150 -16.45 -13.03 -15.38
CA LYS A 150 -17.47 -12.90 -16.42
C LYS A 150 -18.06 -14.30 -16.64
N VAL A 151 -19.34 -14.46 -16.37
CA VAL A 151 -20.08 -15.61 -16.86
C VAL A 151 -20.30 -15.34 -18.35
N HIS A 152 -19.67 -16.13 -19.21
CA HIS A 152 -20.07 -16.21 -20.61
C HIS A 152 -21.47 -16.85 -20.61
N THR A 153 -22.50 -16.06 -20.80
CA THR A 153 -23.79 -16.53 -21.30
C THR A 153 -23.58 -16.67 -22.80
N ASP A 154 -23.35 -17.89 -23.25
CA ASP A 154 -23.48 -18.30 -24.63
C ASP A 154 -24.95 -18.14 -25.07
#